data_e2b93cd98c4b0860d138ff8537f8e73f
#
_entry.id   e2b93cd98c4b0860d138ff8537f8e73f
#
_cell.length_a   1.000
_cell.length_b   1.000
_cell.length_c   1.000
_cell.angle_alpha   90.00
_cell.angle_beta   90.00
_cell.angle_gamma   90.00
#
_symmetry.space_group_name_H-M   'P 1'
#
loop_
_entity.id
_entity.type
_entity.pdbx_description
1 polymer ?
#
loop_
_entity_poly.entity_id
_entity_poly.type
_entity_poly.pdbx_seq_one_letter_code
_entity_poly.pdbx_strand_id
1 'polypeptide(L)'
;CDGVCLTLITLKNKIMEFYLSNETIKRSKFRFLKINEQINLELPLKYGQKISGHICQGHVDTIGKIKDIKKIDKSYLFDFEIPLKERKNIIEKASICINGISLTISKVTKKGFQIWVIPHTFKLTNLSKINKGSLVNVEIDILSKYVKNFFNEKK
;
A
#
# COMPACT_ATOMS: atom_id res chain seq x y z
N CYS A 1 3.37 -6.50 7.23
CA CYS A 1 2.63 -5.59 8.11
C CYS A 1 2.36 -4.30 7.36
N ASP A 2 1.09 -3.96 7.10
CA ASP A 2 0.71 -2.79 6.26
C ASP A 2 1.53 -2.67 4.97
N GLY A 3 1.75 -3.78 4.28
CA GLY A 3 2.53 -3.84 3.05
C GLY A 3 4.04 -3.65 3.24
N VAL A 4 4.55 -3.70 4.45
CA VAL A 4 6.00 -3.73 4.72
C VAL A 4 6.43 -5.16 5.00
N CYS A 5 7.43 -5.63 4.26
CA CYS A 5 8.07 -6.93 4.50
C CYS A 5 8.88 -6.87 5.80
N LEU A 6 8.46 -7.63 6.80
CA LEU A 6 9.11 -7.69 8.11
C LEU A 6 9.33 -9.13 8.53
N THR A 7 10.47 -9.39 9.15
CA THR A 7 10.76 -10.70 9.76
C THR A 7 10.16 -10.75 11.16
N LEU A 8 9.31 -11.74 11.42
CA LEU A 8 8.81 -12.02 12.76
C LEU A 8 9.97 -12.54 13.64
N ILE A 9 10.27 -11.84 14.73
CA ILE A 9 11.33 -12.23 15.67
C ILE A 9 10.77 -13.17 16.73
N THR A 10 9.67 -12.78 17.37
CA THR A 10 9.01 -13.60 18.39
C THR A 10 7.49 -13.58 18.23
N LEU A 11 6.87 -14.68 18.66
CA LEU A 11 5.43 -14.79 18.85
C LEU A 11 5.17 -15.44 20.20
N LYS A 12 4.76 -14.65 21.19
CA LYS A 12 4.46 -15.13 22.54
C LYS A 12 3.18 -14.48 23.05
N ASN A 13 2.27 -15.28 23.61
CA ASN A 13 1.01 -14.78 24.18
C ASN A 13 0.20 -13.91 23.19
N LYS A 14 0.17 -14.27 21.90
CA LYS A 14 -0.47 -13.53 20.80
C LYS A 14 0.17 -12.14 20.53
N ILE A 15 1.35 -11.88 21.07
CA ILE A 15 2.15 -10.69 20.77
C ILE A 15 3.22 -11.07 19.78
N MET A 16 3.27 -10.33 18.67
CA MET A 16 4.28 -10.46 17.61
C MET A 16 5.27 -9.30 17.71
N GLU A 17 6.56 -9.62 17.66
CA GLU A 17 7.63 -8.63 17.68
C GLU A 17 8.36 -8.61 16.35
N PHE A 18 8.60 -7.41 15.85
CA PHE A 18 9.32 -7.14 14.61
C PHE A 18 10.37 -6.07 14.85
N TYR A 19 11.54 -6.24 14.23
CA TYR A 19 12.55 -5.20 14.19
C TYR A 19 12.42 -4.38 12.92
N LEU A 20 12.37 -3.07 13.04
CA LEU A 20 12.31 -2.16 11.91
C LEU A 20 13.68 -1.48 11.72
N SER A 21 14.29 -1.66 10.55
CA SER A 21 15.52 -0.96 10.20
C SER A 21 15.26 0.55 10.03
N ASN A 22 16.33 1.35 10.11
CA ASN A 22 16.24 2.78 9.84
C ASN A 22 15.69 3.09 8.45
N GLU A 23 16.01 2.26 7.44
CA GLU A 23 15.47 2.39 6.09
C GLU A 23 13.96 2.14 6.06
N THR A 24 13.51 1.08 6.72
CA THR A 24 12.08 0.78 6.86
C THR A 24 11.31 1.91 7.50
N ILE A 25 11.84 2.46 8.60
CA ILE A 25 11.22 3.59 9.31
C ILE A 25 11.16 4.84 8.41
N LYS A 26 12.21 5.13 7.66
CA LYS A 26 12.26 6.29 6.75
C LYS A 26 11.26 6.20 5.59
N ARG A 27 11.08 5.01 5.02
CA ARG A 27 10.25 4.81 3.83
C ARG A 27 8.79 4.52 4.11
N SER A 28 8.46 4.05 5.32
CA SER A 28 7.10 3.65 5.65
C SER A 28 6.41 4.62 6.59
N LYS A 29 5.08 4.52 6.64
CA LYS A 29 4.27 5.27 7.61
C LYS A 29 4.55 4.88 9.06
N PHE A 30 5.30 3.81 9.31
CA PHE A 30 5.59 3.31 10.67
C PHE A 30 6.33 4.31 11.54
N ARG A 31 7.09 5.25 10.94
CA ARG A 31 7.65 6.38 11.71
C ARG A 31 6.60 7.25 12.42
N PHE A 32 5.34 7.16 12.02
CA PHE A 32 4.21 7.92 12.56
C PHE A 32 3.19 7.02 13.26
N LEU A 33 3.49 5.71 13.39
CA LEU A 33 2.58 4.74 14.00
C LEU A 33 2.31 5.10 15.46
N LYS A 34 1.04 5.01 15.84
CA LYS A 34 0.59 5.30 17.19
C LYS A 34 0.21 4.00 17.92
N ILE A 35 0.28 4.03 19.23
CA ILE A 35 -0.22 2.93 20.07
C ILE A 35 -1.71 2.71 19.77
N ASN A 36 -2.12 1.44 19.69
CA ASN A 36 -3.48 0.98 19.35
C ASN A 36 -3.92 1.26 17.90
N GLU A 37 -3.02 1.67 17.01
CA GLU A 37 -3.33 1.75 15.59
C GLU A 37 -3.45 0.35 14.99
N GLN A 38 -4.52 0.11 14.22
CA GLN A 38 -4.73 -1.16 13.54
C GLN A 38 -3.92 -1.22 12.25
N ILE A 39 -3.21 -2.32 12.06
CA ILE A 39 -2.45 -2.61 10.85
C ILE A 39 -2.96 -3.88 10.18
N ASN A 40 -2.86 -3.95 8.85
CA ASN A 40 -3.11 -5.17 8.11
C ASN A 40 -1.95 -6.14 8.32
N LEU A 41 -2.25 -7.42 8.52
CA LEU A 41 -1.26 -8.49 8.58
C LEU A 41 -1.50 -9.46 7.43
N GLU A 42 -0.42 -9.83 6.77
CA GLU A 42 -0.42 -10.79 5.67
C GLU A 42 0.72 -11.79 5.88
N LEU A 43 0.42 -13.07 5.70
CA LEU A 43 1.44 -14.11 5.74
C LEU A 43 2.17 -14.18 4.39
N PRO A 44 3.46 -14.58 4.38
CA PRO A 44 4.16 -14.80 3.12
C PRO A 44 3.49 -15.91 2.32
N LEU A 45 3.49 -15.76 0.99
CA LEU A 45 3.01 -16.79 0.08
C LEU A 45 3.84 -18.07 0.23
N LYS A 46 3.16 -19.21 0.27
CA LYS A 46 3.82 -20.52 0.20
C LYS A 46 3.97 -20.95 -1.27
N TYR A 47 4.98 -21.76 -1.54
CA TYR A 47 5.16 -22.34 -2.87
C TYR A 47 3.87 -23.08 -3.32
N GLY A 48 3.46 -22.85 -4.56
CA GLY A 48 2.24 -23.43 -5.13
C GLY A 48 0.92 -22.73 -4.76
N GLN A 49 0.93 -21.69 -3.95
CA GLN A 49 -0.29 -20.91 -3.69
C GLN A 49 -0.64 -20.01 -4.89
N LYS A 50 -1.95 -19.75 -5.03
CA LYS A 50 -2.46 -18.80 -6.02
C LYS A 50 -2.11 -17.37 -5.62
N ILE A 51 -1.61 -16.60 -6.57
CA ILE A 51 -1.42 -15.15 -6.40
C ILE A 51 -2.77 -14.47 -6.69
N SER A 52 -3.30 -13.79 -5.67
CA SER A 52 -4.51 -12.96 -5.83
C SER A 52 -4.09 -11.49 -5.96
N GLY A 53 -4.49 -10.83 -7.04
CA GLY A 53 -4.08 -9.46 -7.35
C GLY A 53 -2.78 -9.43 -8.14
N HIS A 54 -1.78 -8.68 -7.66
CA HIS A 54 -0.45 -8.57 -8.29
C HIS A 54 0.65 -8.96 -7.30
N ILE A 55 1.89 -9.06 -7.77
CA ILE A 55 3.04 -9.40 -6.92
C ILE A 55 3.38 -8.20 -6.03
N CYS A 56 2.99 -8.27 -4.77
CA CYS A 56 3.40 -7.33 -3.73
C CYS A 56 4.59 -7.92 -2.97
N GLN A 57 5.69 -7.18 -2.90
CA GLN A 57 6.94 -7.65 -2.29
C GLN A 57 7.09 -7.19 -0.84
N GLY A 58 6.25 -6.24 -0.42
CA GLY A 58 6.42 -5.57 0.86
C GLY A 58 7.53 -4.50 0.84
N HIS A 59 7.90 -4.03 -0.34
CA HIS A 59 8.95 -3.04 -0.56
C HIS A 59 8.31 -1.66 -0.82
N VAL A 60 7.94 -1.00 0.26
CA VAL A 60 7.29 0.31 0.23
C VAL A 60 8.17 1.35 -0.48
N ASP A 61 7.62 1.98 -1.51
CA ASP A 61 8.29 3.03 -2.27
C ASP A 61 8.12 4.40 -1.64
N THR A 62 6.92 4.66 -1.10
CA THR A 62 6.58 5.98 -0.58
C THR A 62 5.42 5.93 0.40
N ILE A 63 5.22 7.06 1.07
CA ILE A 63 4.06 7.31 1.91
C ILE A 63 3.07 8.13 1.11
N GLY A 64 1.85 7.62 0.99
CA GLY A 64 0.70 8.36 0.47
C GLY A 64 -0.13 8.97 1.58
N LYS A 65 -0.94 9.96 1.23
CA LYS A 65 -1.90 10.60 2.13
C LYS A 65 -3.31 10.49 1.57
N ILE A 66 -4.26 10.12 2.41
CA ILE A 66 -5.68 10.14 2.04
C ILE A 66 -6.12 11.60 1.91
N LYS A 67 -6.49 12.00 0.71
CA LYS A 67 -7.01 13.33 0.42
C LYS A 67 -8.52 13.43 0.68
N ASP A 68 -9.27 12.38 0.29
CA ASP A 68 -10.71 12.31 0.49
C ASP A 68 -11.19 10.86 0.44
N ILE A 69 -12.33 10.58 1.10
CA ILE A 69 -13.03 9.30 1.05
C ILE A 69 -14.51 9.60 0.87
N LYS A 70 -15.11 9.06 -0.19
CA LYS A 70 -16.53 9.21 -0.48
C LYS A 70 -17.20 7.85 -0.53
N LYS A 71 -18.26 7.67 0.23
CA LYS A 71 -19.14 6.52 0.05
C LYS A 71 -20.10 6.83 -1.11
N ILE A 72 -20.11 5.98 -2.12
CA ILE A 72 -20.98 6.08 -3.29
C ILE A 72 -21.67 4.74 -3.44
N ASP A 73 -22.97 4.72 -3.24
CA ASP A 73 -23.77 3.52 -3.12
C ASP A 73 -23.22 2.54 -2.06
N LYS A 74 -22.81 1.35 -2.48
CA LYS A 74 -22.21 0.33 -1.61
C LYS A 74 -20.69 0.38 -1.56
N SER A 75 -20.03 1.15 -2.42
CA SER A 75 -18.57 1.23 -2.55
C SER A 75 -17.99 2.52 -1.99
N TYR A 76 -16.68 2.57 -1.89
CA TYR A 76 -15.94 3.73 -1.38
C TYR A 76 -14.93 4.20 -2.42
N LEU A 77 -14.98 5.48 -2.76
CA LEU A 77 -13.98 6.13 -3.60
C LEU A 77 -12.94 6.79 -2.69
N PHE A 78 -11.71 6.33 -2.78
CA PHE A 78 -10.56 6.90 -2.09
C PHE A 78 -9.77 7.76 -3.05
N ASP A 79 -9.43 8.98 -2.66
CA ASP A 79 -8.52 9.89 -3.37
C ASP A 79 -7.20 9.97 -2.58
N PHE A 80 -6.11 9.60 -3.25
CA PHE A 80 -4.77 9.56 -2.66
C PHE A 80 -3.89 10.65 -3.23
N GLU A 81 -3.10 11.29 -2.36
CA GLU A 81 -2.00 12.16 -2.75
C GLU A 81 -0.67 11.45 -2.50
N ILE A 82 0.25 11.51 -3.47
CA ILE A 82 1.61 10.96 -3.36
C ILE A 82 2.65 11.99 -3.79
N PRO A 83 3.93 11.84 -3.36
CA PRO A 83 5.02 12.73 -3.77
C PRO A 83 5.15 12.82 -5.29
N LEU A 84 5.52 14.00 -5.78
CA LEU A 84 5.62 14.30 -7.21
C LEU A 84 6.53 13.31 -7.97
N LYS A 85 7.65 12.91 -7.34
CA LYS A 85 8.62 11.97 -7.93
C LYS A 85 8.02 10.62 -8.28
N GLU A 86 6.96 10.18 -7.57
CA GLU A 86 6.33 8.88 -7.78
C GLU A 86 5.15 8.92 -8.75
N ARG A 87 4.59 10.11 -9.04
CA ARG A 87 3.39 10.25 -9.89
C ARG A 87 3.59 9.72 -11.31
N LYS A 88 4.82 9.82 -11.84
CA LYS A 88 5.17 9.29 -13.17
C LYS A 88 5.15 7.76 -13.26
N ASN A 89 5.05 7.08 -12.12
CA ASN A 89 4.95 5.62 -12.05
C ASN A 89 3.50 5.14 -11.92
N ILE A 90 2.53 6.07 -11.88
CA ILE A 90 1.12 5.79 -11.69
C ILE A 90 0.43 5.78 -13.05
N ILE A 91 -0.22 4.67 -13.36
CA ILE A 91 -0.90 4.41 -14.63
C ILE A 91 -2.33 4.01 -14.33
N GLU A 92 -3.29 4.60 -15.04
CA GLU A 92 -4.69 4.23 -14.91
C GLU A 92 -4.89 2.77 -15.30
N LYS A 93 -5.73 2.05 -14.54
CA LYS A 93 -5.96 0.60 -14.64
C LYS A 93 -4.79 -0.30 -14.20
N ALA A 94 -3.64 0.26 -13.85
CA ALA A 94 -2.56 -0.52 -13.26
C ALA A 94 -2.86 -0.92 -11.81
N SER A 95 -2.17 -1.94 -11.34
CA SER A 95 -2.19 -2.38 -9.94
C SER A 95 -1.34 -1.46 -9.06
N ILE A 96 -1.71 -1.37 -7.80
CA ILE A 96 -0.96 -0.68 -6.76
C ILE A 96 -1.24 -1.33 -5.41
N CYS A 97 -0.23 -1.41 -4.55
CA CYS A 97 -0.39 -1.95 -3.21
C CYS A 97 -0.49 -0.81 -2.18
N ILE A 98 -1.58 -0.78 -1.41
CA ILE A 98 -1.84 0.21 -0.36
C ILE A 98 -1.99 -0.50 0.97
N ASN A 99 -1.11 -0.23 1.93
CA ASN A 99 -1.08 -0.93 3.23
C ASN A 99 -1.15 -2.47 3.08
N GLY A 100 -0.47 -3.05 2.08
CA GLY A 100 -0.48 -4.48 1.79
C GLY A 100 -1.66 -4.96 0.93
N ILE A 101 -2.59 -4.10 0.57
CA ILE A 101 -3.78 -4.46 -0.19
C ILE A 101 -3.54 -4.19 -1.68
N SER A 102 -3.61 -5.24 -2.51
CA SER A 102 -3.58 -5.12 -3.97
C SER A 102 -4.88 -4.47 -4.47
N LEU A 103 -4.76 -3.32 -5.13
CA LEU A 103 -5.88 -2.52 -5.61
C LEU A 103 -5.62 -2.05 -7.05
N THR A 104 -6.68 -1.59 -7.73
CA THR A 104 -6.60 -1.08 -9.11
C THR A 104 -6.80 0.43 -9.12
N ILE A 105 -5.91 1.14 -9.78
CA ILE A 105 -6.03 2.59 -10.00
C ILE A 105 -7.18 2.85 -10.97
N SER A 106 -8.23 3.51 -10.48
CA SER A 106 -9.40 3.84 -11.32
C SER A 106 -9.23 5.12 -12.11
N LYS A 107 -8.44 6.07 -11.58
CA LYS A 107 -8.17 7.36 -12.22
C LYS A 107 -6.86 7.95 -11.71
N VAL A 108 -6.09 8.53 -12.61
CA VAL A 108 -4.92 9.35 -12.26
C VAL A 108 -5.34 10.80 -12.07
N THR A 109 -4.85 11.47 -11.04
CA THR A 109 -5.16 12.87 -10.71
C THR A 109 -3.90 13.74 -10.73
N LYS A 110 -4.05 15.06 -10.68
CA LYS A 110 -2.88 15.99 -10.61
C LYS A 110 -1.94 15.74 -9.43
N LYS A 111 -2.46 15.21 -8.31
CA LYS A 111 -1.68 15.00 -7.08
C LYS A 111 -1.46 13.54 -6.72
N GLY A 112 -2.07 12.59 -7.43
CA GLY A 112 -1.96 11.17 -7.15
C GLY A 112 -2.97 10.35 -7.94
N PHE A 113 -3.86 9.61 -7.28
CA PHE A 113 -4.78 8.69 -7.94
C PHE A 113 -6.02 8.40 -7.11
N GLN A 114 -7.00 7.78 -7.76
CA GLN A 114 -8.23 7.32 -7.12
C GLN A 114 -8.37 5.80 -7.24
N ILE A 115 -9.01 5.21 -6.24
CA ILE A 115 -9.29 3.77 -6.17
C ILE A 115 -10.72 3.57 -5.70
N TRP A 116 -11.43 2.63 -6.32
CA TRP A 116 -12.70 2.13 -5.82
C TRP A 116 -12.47 0.93 -4.91
N VAL A 117 -13.00 0.98 -3.71
CA VAL A 117 -12.93 -0.08 -2.72
C VAL A 117 -14.31 -0.68 -2.50
N ILE A 118 -14.44 -1.98 -2.73
CA ILE A 118 -15.69 -2.71 -2.51
C ILE A 118 -15.95 -2.91 -1.01
N PRO A 119 -17.22 -3.09 -0.58
CA PRO A 119 -17.57 -3.22 0.84
C PRO A 119 -16.81 -4.34 1.56
N HIS A 120 -16.55 -5.44 0.89
CA HIS A 120 -15.83 -6.58 1.44
C HIS A 120 -14.39 -6.19 1.84
N THR A 121 -13.62 -5.63 0.89
CA THR A 121 -12.25 -5.15 1.14
C THR A 121 -12.22 -4.07 2.21
N PHE A 122 -13.16 -3.12 2.17
CA PHE A 122 -13.27 -2.05 3.16
C PHE A 122 -13.43 -2.60 4.58
N LYS A 123 -14.29 -3.60 4.77
CA LYS A 123 -14.57 -4.19 6.09
C LYS A 123 -13.44 -5.07 6.63
N LEU A 124 -12.75 -5.79 5.75
CA LEU A 124 -11.71 -6.76 6.14
C LEU A 124 -10.33 -6.14 6.37
N THR A 125 -10.16 -4.87 6.02
CA THR A 125 -8.86 -4.20 6.08
C THR A 125 -8.91 -2.95 6.94
N ASN A 126 -7.75 -2.39 7.27
CA ASN A 126 -7.67 -1.14 8.01
C ASN A 126 -8.15 0.09 7.22
N LEU A 127 -8.55 -0.07 5.95
CA LEU A 127 -9.18 1.00 5.18
C LEU A 127 -10.47 1.52 5.85
N SER A 128 -11.15 0.68 6.63
CA SER A 128 -12.33 1.08 7.40
C SER A 128 -12.02 1.96 8.63
N LYS A 129 -10.76 2.06 9.03
CA LYS A 129 -10.29 2.79 10.22
C LYS A 129 -9.52 4.08 9.88
N ILE A 130 -9.17 4.26 8.62
CA ILE A 130 -8.45 5.45 8.17
C ILE A 130 -9.41 6.52 7.68
N ASN A 131 -9.00 7.76 7.81
CA ASN A 131 -9.79 8.95 7.48
C ASN A 131 -9.00 9.89 6.56
N LYS A 132 -9.64 10.95 6.11
CA LYS A 132 -8.96 12.05 5.43
C LYS A 132 -7.78 12.56 6.25
N GLY A 133 -6.62 12.67 5.61
CA GLY A 133 -5.36 13.04 6.27
C GLY A 133 -4.51 11.88 6.75
N SER A 134 -5.06 10.66 6.87
CA SER A 134 -4.30 9.47 7.25
C SER A 134 -3.20 9.16 6.24
N LEU A 135 -2.09 8.64 6.76
CA LEU A 135 -0.96 8.17 5.95
C LEU A 135 -1.11 6.69 5.63
N VAL A 136 -0.65 6.29 4.45
CA VAL A 136 -0.65 4.90 3.98
C VAL A 136 0.70 4.55 3.36
N ASN A 137 1.10 3.30 3.49
CA ASN A 137 2.22 2.76 2.73
C ASN A 137 1.79 2.52 1.29
N VAL A 138 2.63 2.91 0.35
CA VAL A 138 2.39 2.72 -1.09
C VAL A 138 3.55 1.95 -1.69
N GLU A 139 3.26 0.79 -2.29
CA GLU A 139 4.18 0.03 -3.12
C GLU A 139 3.67 0.05 -4.56
N ILE A 140 4.51 0.50 -5.47
CA ILE A 140 4.24 0.56 -6.91
C ILE A 140 4.51 -0.82 -7.51
N ASP A 141 3.69 -1.24 -8.44
CA ASP A 141 3.86 -2.52 -9.14
C ASP A 141 5.30 -2.64 -9.68
N ILE A 142 5.95 -3.74 -9.34
CA ILE A 142 7.34 -4.02 -9.71
C ILE A 142 7.56 -3.98 -11.23
N LEU A 143 6.57 -4.39 -12.03
CA LEU A 143 6.63 -4.34 -13.48
C LEU A 143 6.81 -2.90 -13.98
N SER A 144 6.10 -1.94 -13.39
CA SER A 144 6.26 -0.52 -13.71
C SER A 144 7.69 -0.02 -13.49
N LYS A 145 8.34 -0.52 -12.43
CA LYS A 145 9.73 -0.15 -12.09
C LYS A 145 10.72 -0.70 -13.11
N TYR A 146 10.59 -1.96 -13.51
CA TYR A 146 11.45 -2.58 -14.51
C TYR A 146 11.29 -1.94 -15.89
N VAL A 147 10.07 -1.76 -16.35
CA VAL A 147 9.79 -1.11 -17.64
C VAL A 147 10.41 0.29 -17.69
N LYS A 148 10.23 1.08 -16.63
CA LYS A 148 10.81 2.42 -16.55
C LYS A 148 12.33 2.41 -16.58
N ASN A 149 12.99 1.51 -15.82
CA ASN A 149 14.44 1.39 -15.80
C ASN A 149 14.97 1.09 -17.19
N PHE A 150 14.36 0.13 -17.86
CA PHE A 150 14.72 -0.28 -19.24
C PHE A 150 14.68 0.89 -20.25
N PHE A 151 13.69 1.79 -20.16
CA PHE A 151 13.62 2.96 -21.03
C PHE A 151 14.59 4.08 -20.63
N ASN A 152 14.98 4.18 -19.38
CA ASN A 152 15.93 5.20 -18.92
C ASN A 152 17.38 4.85 -19.28
N GLU A 153 17.73 3.57 -19.37
CA GLU A 153 19.08 3.09 -19.76
C GLU A 153 19.36 3.24 -21.26
N LYS A 154 18.33 3.50 -22.08
CA LYS A 154 18.46 3.73 -23.53
C LYS A 154 18.64 5.20 -23.93
N LYS A 155 18.76 6.09 -22.95
CA LYS A 155 19.08 7.52 -23.12
C LYS A 155 20.49 7.81 -22.67
#